data_121eac9e2979cfe6b4130aa558a686ca
#
_entry.id   121eac9e2979cfe6b4130aa558a686ca
#
_cell.length_a   1.000
_cell.length_b   1.000
_cell.length_c   1.000
_cell.angle_alpha   90.00
_cell.angle_beta   90.00
_cell.angle_gamma   90.00
#
_symmetry.space_group_name_H-M   'P 1'
#
loop_
_entity.id
_entity.type
_entity.pdbx_description
1 polymer ?
#
loop_
_entity_poly.entity_id
_entity_poly.type
_entity_poly.pdbx_seq_one_letter_code
_entity_poly.pdbx_strand_id
1 'polypeptide(L)' 'MEQKIKQDFRIGENIRKIRKMRKLGQTDLVRMLQIDGCDMTRECLVKIERCTQHIQASQLHAIKKALNTTYEALIDGTSD' A
#
# COMPACT_ATOMS: atom_id res chain seq x y z
N MET A 1 12.52 -15.40 4.40
CA MET A 1 11.06 -15.45 4.18
C MET A 1 10.44 -14.10 4.51
N GLU A 2 9.59 -13.62 3.63
CA GLU A 2 8.97 -12.32 3.84
C GLU A 2 7.97 -12.36 4.99
N GLN A 3 8.05 -11.40 5.90
CA GLN A 3 7.12 -11.30 7.00
C GLN A 3 5.84 -10.63 6.55
N LYS A 4 4.71 -11.26 6.80
CA LYS A 4 3.41 -10.68 6.47
C LYS A 4 2.86 -9.92 7.67
N ILE A 5 2.22 -8.80 7.38
CA ILE A 5 1.62 -7.94 8.39
C ILE A 5 0.14 -8.29 8.48
N LYS A 6 -0.32 -8.62 9.68
CA LYS A 6 -1.72 -8.95 9.91
C LYS A 6 -2.59 -7.71 9.76
N GLN A 7 -3.85 -7.94 9.38
CA GLN A 7 -4.81 -6.87 9.17
C GLN A 7 -5.50 -6.46 10.48
N ASP A 8 -4.71 -6.31 11.56
CA ASP A 8 -5.21 -5.76 12.82
C ASP A 8 -5.44 -4.26 12.69
N PHE A 9 -4.73 -3.65 11.77
CA PHE A 9 -4.82 -2.23 11.46
C PHE A 9 -5.47 -2.08 10.09
N ARG A 10 -6.07 -0.95 9.82
CA ARG A 10 -6.73 -0.72 8.54
C ARG A 10 -5.74 -0.20 7.51
N ILE A 11 -4.65 -0.93 7.32
CA ILE A 11 -3.58 -0.54 6.41
C ILE A 11 -4.09 -0.38 4.98
N GLY A 12 -4.89 -1.33 4.52
CA GLY A 12 -5.43 -1.28 3.17
C GLY A 12 -6.31 -0.06 2.92
N GLU A 13 -7.15 0.28 3.89
CA GLU A 13 -7.99 1.46 3.79
C GLU A 13 -7.16 2.74 3.78
N ASN A 14 -6.11 2.77 4.59
CA ASN A 14 -5.21 3.92 4.65
C ASN A 14 -4.45 4.09 3.33
N ILE A 15 -3.99 2.98 2.74
CA ILE A 15 -3.35 3.02 1.43
C ILE A 15 -4.30 3.63 0.39
N ARG A 16 -5.53 3.16 0.36
CA ARG A 16 -6.53 3.65 -0.60
C ARG A 16 -6.78 5.14 -0.40
N LYS A 17 -6.93 5.56 0.86
CA LYS A 17 -7.18 6.96 1.19
C LYS A 17 -6.04 7.85 0.71
N ILE A 18 -4.81 7.50 1.04
CA ILE A 18 -3.64 8.29 0.67
C ILE A 18 -3.44 8.28 -0.83
N ARG A 19 -3.63 7.12 -1.48
CA ARG A 19 -3.55 7.02 -2.93
C ARG A 19 -4.50 8.02 -3.60
N LYS A 20 -5.75 8.08 -3.13
CA LYS A 20 -6.73 9.00 -3.67
C LYS A 20 -6.36 10.46 -3.40
N MET A 21 -5.79 10.73 -2.23
CA MET A 21 -5.29 12.07 -1.91
C MET A 21 -4.20 12.51 -2.88
N ARG A 22 -3.39 11.57 -3.34
CA ARG A 22 -2.34 11.82 -4.34
C ARG A 22 -2.88 11.83 -5.76
N LYS A 23 -4.20 11.62 -5.94
CA LYS A 23 -4.87 11.59 -7.26
C LYS A 23 -4.32 10.50 -8.16
N LEU A 24 -4.01 9.34 -7.57
CA LEU A 24 -3.51 8.18 -8.30
C LEU A 24 -4.58 7.11 -8.39
N GLY A 25 -4.73 6.52 -9.58
CA GLY A 25 -5.52 5.31 -9.74
C GLY A 25 -4.73 4.09 -9.28
N GLN A 26 -5.40 2.95 -9.15
CA GLN A 26 -4.72 1.71 -8.77
C GLN A 26 -3.66 1.32 -9.78
N THR A 27 -3.98 1.46 -11.07
CA THR A 27 -3.03 1.15 -12.14
C THR A 27 -1.80 2.05 -12.07
N ASP A 28 -1.99 3.34 -11.74
CA ASP A 28 -0.88 4.27 -11.60
C ASP A 28 0.07 3.83 -10.49
N LEU A 29 -0.49 3.49 -9.34
CA LEU A 29 0.32 3.06 -8.20
C LEU A 29 1.06 1.75 -8.52
N VAL A 30 0.36 0.79 -9.12
CA VAL A 30 0.99 -0.49 -9.48
C VAL A 30 2.16 -0.26 -10.44
N ARG A 31 1.98 0.62 -11.43
CA ARG A 31 3.06 0.94 -12.36
C ARG A 31 4.28 1.52 -11.64
N MET A 32 4.04 2.45 -10.71
CA MET A 32 5.12 3.04 -9.91
C MET A 32 5.86 1.98 -9.11
N LEU A 33 5.10 1.05 -8.51
CA LEU A 33 5.69 -0.03 -7.72
C LEU A 33 6.52 -0.96 -8.58
N GLN A 34 6.03 -1.32 -9.76
CA GLN A 34 6.75 -2.22 -10.66
C GLN A 34 8.05 -1.57 -11.17
N ILE A 35 8.01 -0.29 -11.49
CA ILE A 35 9.20 0.44 -11.89
C ILE A 35 10.24 0.43 -10.79
N ASP A 36 9.80 0.50 -9.53
CA ASP A 36 10.68 0.50 -8.36
C ASP A 36 11.07 -0.92 -7.91
N GLY A 37 10.73 -1.93 -8.69
CA GLY A 37 11.13 -3.30 -8.41
C GLY A 37 10.17 -4.10 -7.54
N CYS A 38 9.04 -3.54 -7.18
CA CYS A 38 8.03 -4.25 -6.40
C CYS A 38 7.07 -4.96 -7.35
N ASP A 39 7.07 -6.27 -7.32
CA ASP A 39 6.31 -7.09 -8.25
C ASP A 39 4.86 -7.27 -7.77
N MET A 40 4.10 -6.18 -7.76
CA MET A 40 2.72 -6.18 -7.34
C MET A 40 1.79 -6.03 -8.55
N THR A 41 0.74 -6.84 -8.58
CA THR A 41 -0.30 -6.73 -9.60
C THR A 41 -1.43 -5.83 -9.12
N ARG A 42 -2.25 -5.35 -10.05
CA ARG A 42 -3.43 -4.58 -9.70
C ARG A 42 -4.39 -5.39 -8.82
N GLU A 43 -4.54 -6.69 -9.13
CA GLU A 43 -5.42 -7.57 -8.35
C GLU A 43 -4.95 -7.68 -6.91
N CYS A 44 -3.63 -7.78 -6.71
CA CYS A 44 -3.03 -7.82 -5.38
C CYS A 44 -3.33 -6.53 -4.63
N LEU A 45 -3.13 -5.38 -5.27
CA LEU A 45 -3.40 -4.10 -4.65
C LEU A 45 -4.87 -3.95 -4.27
N VAL A 46 -5.78 -4.37 -5.15
CA VAL A 46 -7.22 -4.32 -4.87
C VAL A 46 -7.55 -5.11 -3.61
N LYS A 47 -7.00 -6.32 -3.49
CA LYS A 47 -7.25 -7.16 -2.32
C LYS A 47 -6.66 -6.56 -1.05
N ILE A 48 -5.48 -5.97 -1.14
CA ILE A 48 -4.86 -5.30 0.00
C ILE A 48 -5.70 -4.11 0.44
N GLU A 49 -6.17 -3.30 -0.49
CA GLU A 49 -7.00 -2.13 -0.17
C GLU A 49 -8.34 -2.52 0.41
N ARG A 50 -8.86 -3.70 0.05
CA ARG A 50 -10.10 -4.23 0.62
C ARG A 50 -9.90 -4.95 1.94
N CYS A 51 -8.65 -5.05 2.39
CA CYS A 51 -8.27 -5.75 3.61
C CYS A 51 -8.62 -7.23 3.57
N THR A 52 -8.65 -7.81 2.36
CA THR A 52 -8.91 -9.23 2.17
C THR A 52 -7.62 -10.03 1.94
N GLN A 53 -6.48 -9.34 1.89
CA GLN A 53 -5.18 -9.97 1.75
C GLN A 53 -4.18 -9.22 2.63
N HIS A 54 -3.34 -9.98 3.33
CA HIS A 54 -2.28 -9.40 4.15
C HIS A 54 -1.21 -8.79 3.26
N ILE A 55 -0.62 -7.68 3.70
CA ILE A 55 0.47 -7.03 3.00
C ILE A 55 1.80 -7.55 3.55
N GLN A 56 2.78 -7.71 2.68
CA GLN A 56 4.15 -8.04 3.08
C GLN A 56 4.90 -6.77 3.45
N ALA A 57 5.90 -6.92 4.32
CA ALA A 57 6.68 -5.75 4.77
C ALA A 57 7.37 -5.03 3.61
N SER A 58 7.90 -5.78 2.65
CA SER A 58 8.54 -5.17 1.48
C SER A 58 7.55 -4.40 0.62
N GLN A 59 6.32 -4.90 0.52
CA GLN A 59 5.27 -4.20 -0.23
C GLN A 59 4.87 -2.90 0.47
N LEU A 60 4.74 -2.95 1.79
CA LEU A 60 4.42 -1.75 2.57
C LEU A 60 5.49 -0.69 2.42
N HIS A 61 6.75 -1.10 2.45
CA HIS A 61 7.88 -0.18 2.26
C HIS A 61 7.83 0.48 0.88
N ALA A 62 7.57 -0.31 -0.16
CA ALA A 62 7.49 0.20 -1.52
C ALA A 62 6.32 1.18 -1.68
N ILE A 63 5.17 0.85 -1.10
CA ILE A 63 4.00 1.72 -1.15
C ILE A 63 4.26 3.03 -0.40
N LYS A 64 4.90 2.96 0.76
CA LYS A 64 5.28 4.16 1.51
C LYS A 64 6.11 5.11 0.64
N LYS A 65 7.08 4.58 -0.06
CA LYS A 65 7.94 5.37 -0.95
C LYS A 65 7.13 5.95 -2.12
N ALA A 66 6.34 5.11 -2.77
CA ALA A 66 5.57 5.52 -3.95
C ALA A 66 4.57 6.62 -3.62
N LEU A 67 3.92 6.51 -2.46
CA LEU A 67 2.93 7.49 -2.04
C LEU A 67 3.55 8.69 -1.32
N ASN A 68 4.86 8.66 -1.08
CA ASN A 68 5.56 9.72 -0.37
C ASN A 68 4.87 10.03 0.96
N THR A 69 4.69 9.01 1.77
CA THR A 69 4.00 9.09 3.05
C THR A 69 4.85 8.47 4.16
N THR A 70 4.25 8.26 5.32
CA THR A 70 4.94 7.69 6.48
C THR A 70 4.30 6.37 6.86
N TYR A 71 5.02 5.55 7.63
CA TYR A 71 4.44 4.31 8.18
C TYR A 71 3.31 4.63 9.14
N GLU A 72 3.41 5.70 9.92
CA GLU A 72 2.35 6.11 10.83
C GLU A 72 1.06 6.40 10.07
N ALA A 73 1.15 7.08 8.94
CA ALA A 73 -0.02 7.36 8.12
C ALA A 73 -0.64 6.08 7.58
N LEU A 74 0.19 5.13 7.16
CA LEU A 74 -0.29 3.87 6.59
C LEU A 74 -0.85 2.91 7.64
N ILE A 75 -0.22 2.84 8.80
CA ILE A 75 -0.58 1.89 9.84
C ILE A 75 -1.65 2.46 10.77
N ASP A 76 -1.45 3.68 11.25
CA ASP A 76 -2.34 4.30 12.23
C ASP A 76 -3.36 5.24 11.63
N GLY A 77 -3.20 5.59 10.36
CA GLY A 77 -4.12 6.52 9.70
C GLY A 77 -3.91 7.97 10.08
N THR A 78 -2.79 8.30 10.72
CA THR A 78 -2.46 9.69 11.04
C THR A 78 -2.12 10.47 9.78
N SER A 79 -2.44 11.76 9.79
CA SER A 79 -2.13 12.61 8.64
C SER A 79 -0.63 12.72 8.40
N ASP A 80 -0.26 12.77 7.14
CA ASP A 80 1.12 13.01 6.73
C ASP A 80 1.56 14.42 7.17
#